data_1744aa6b8c0f8a40cdde0d37da9523ca
#
_entry.id   1744aa6b8c0f8a40cdde0d37da9523ca
#
_cell.length_a   1.000
_cell.length_b   1.000
_cell.length_c   1.000
_cell.angle_alpha   90.00
_cell.angle_beta   90.00
_cell.angle_gamma   90.00
#
_symmetry.space_group_name_H-M   'P 1'
#
loop_
_entity.id
_entity.type
_entity.pdbx_description
1 polymer ?
#
loop_
_entity_poly.entity_id
_entity_poly.type
_entity_poly.pdbx_seq_one_letter_code
_entity_poly.pdbx_strand_id
1 'polypeptide(L)'
;MLSFENDYSRAAHPAVLEAVAEANNHLYSGYGSDELSDQAKAKIREACGQPDADVWFLVGGTQTNQVVIDTITPAYAGVVAVASGHPNVHEAGAIEFSGHKVLTIPQHNGKMDPTELDEFCKTFYADGNYRSE
;
A
#
# COMPACT_ATOMS: atom_id res chain seq x y z
N MET A 1 20.90 -10.09 -19.70
CA MET A 1 21.24 -10.24 -18.26
C MET A 1 19.97 -9.98 -17.45
N LEU A 2 19.57 -10.86 -16.57
CA LEU A 2 18.49 -10.63 -15.62
C LEU A 2 19.04 -9.79 -14.46
N SER A 3 18.34 -8.70 -14.12
CA SER A 3 18.65 -7.86 -12.96
C SER A 3 17.55 -8.05 -11.92
N PHE A 4 17.95 -8.20 -10.66
CA PHE A 4 17.08 -8.29 -9.49
C PHE A 4 17.32 -7.12 -8.53
N GLU A 5 17.90 -6.03 -9.02
CA GLU A 5 18.24 -4.86 -8.23
C GLU A 5 16.97 -4.10 -7.75
N ASN A 6 16.01 -3.95 -8.64
CA ASN A 6 14.71 -3.33 -8.37
C ASN A 6 13.70 -3.67 -9.46
N ASP A 7 12.45 -3.31 -9.26
CA ASP A 7 11.32 -3.55 -10.16
C ASP A 7 10.96 -2.36 -11.06
N TYR A 8 11.67 -1.24 -10.95
CA TYR A 8 11.36 0.01 -11.68
C TYR A 8 12.41 0.44 -12.71
N SER A 9 13.54 -0.26 -12.83
CA SER A 9 14.62 0.12 -13.77
C SER A 9 14.34 -0.21 -15.23
N ARG A 10 13.26 -0.93 -15.52
CA ARG A 10 12.84 -1.28 -16.87
C ARG A 10 11.45 -0.74 -17.16
N ALA A 11 11.26 -0.35 -18.43
CA ALA A 11 9.93 -0.03 -18.94
C ALA A 11 9.03 -1.29 -18.97
N ALA A 12 7.77 -1.08 -19.28
CA ALA A 12 6.76 -2.13 -19.36
C ALA A 12 7.11 -3.19 -20.43
N HIS A 13 6.56 -4.40 -20.25
CA HIS A 13 6.65 -5.46 -21.25
C HIS A 13 6.10 -4.96 -22.62
N PRO A 14 6.69 -5.37 -23.75
CA PRO A 14 6.27 -4.92 -25.08
C PRO A 14 4.76 -5.01 -25.33
N ALA A 15 4.10 -6.09 -24.93
CA ALA A 15 2.66 -6.24 -25.07
C ALA A 15 1.85 -5.21 -24.27
N VAL A 16 2.38 -4.70 -23.15
CA VAL A 16 1.75 -3.60 -22.39
C VAL A 16 1.88 -2.29 -23.15
N LEU A 17 3.05 -2.02 -23.73
CA LEU A 17 3.28 -0.82 -24.53
C LEU A 17 2.39 -0.80 -25.80
N GLU A 18 2.23 -1.95 -26.46
CA GLU A 18 1.31 -2.11 -27.59
C GLU A 18 -0.14 -1.83 -27.18
N ALA A 19 -0.60 -2.38 -26.03
CA ALA A 19 -1.93 -2.12 -25.51
C ALA A 19 -2.15 -0.64 -25.14
N VAL A 20 -1.15 0.04 -24.59
CA VAL A 20 -1.20 1.47 -24.31
C VAL A 20 -1.29 2.28 -25.61
N ALA A 21 -0.51 1.92 -26.62
CA ALA A 21 -0.54 2.58 -27.93
C ALA A 21 -1.91 2.42 -28.62
N GLU A 22 -2.54 1.25 -28.52
CA GLU A 22 -3.89 1.00 -29.03
C GLU A 22 -4.94 1.81 -28.25
N ALA A 23 -4.87 1.79 -26.91
CA ALA A 23 -5.78 2.55 -26.06
C ALA A 23 -5.72 4.07 -26.36
N ASN A 24 -4.55 4.58 -26.75
CA ASN A 24 -4.37 6.00 -27.09
C ASN A 24 -5.18 6.45 -28.32
N ASN A 25 -5.71 5.53 -29.12
CA ASN A 25 -6.56 5.84 -30.27
C ASN A 25 -8.04 6.06 -29.86
N HIS A 26 -8.38 5.88 -28.60
CA HIS A 26 -9.74 5.98 -28.08
C HIS A 26 -9.87 7.11 -27.06
N LEU A 27 -11.07 7.63 -26.92
CA LEU A 27 -11.41 8.57 -25.86
C LEU A 27 -12.10 7.82 -24.72
N TYR A 28 -11.57 7.95 -23.53
CA TYR A 28 -12.14 7.35 -22.32
C TYR A 28 -12.62 8.43 -21.36
N SER A 29 -13.64 8.11 -20.56
CA SER A 29 -14.01 8.93 -19.42
C SER A 29 -12.90 8.89 -18.36
N GLY A 30 -12.81 9.93 -17.53
CA GLY A 30 -11.79 10.01 -16.49
C GLY A 30 -12.18 9.31 -15.19
N TYR A 31 -11.27 9.40 -14.22
CA TYR A 31 -11.49 9.02 -12.81
C TYR A 31 -11.77 7.53 -12.58
N GLY A 32 -11.29 6.64 -13.45
CA GLY A 32 -11.45 5.19 -13.31
C GLY A 32 -12.87 4.69 -13.51
N SER A 33 -13.72 5.48 -14.19
CA SER A 33 -15.11 5.13 -14.56
C SER A 33 -15.28 4.86 -16.06
N ASP A 34 -14.21 4.47 -16.72
CA ASP A 34 -14.16 4.10 -18.12
C ASP A 34 -14.21 2.57 -18.30
N GLU A 35 -14.57 2.14 -19.51
CA GLU A 35 -14.69 0.73 -19.86
C GLU A 35 -13.39 -0.06 -19.68
N LEU A 36 -12.22 0.55 -19.96
CA LEU A 36 -10.93 -0.10 -19.81
C LEU A 36 -10.62 -0.36 -18.33
N SER A 37 -10.89 0.62 -17.46
CA SER A 37 -10.80 0.47 -16.02
C SER A 37 -11.73 -0.60 -15.48
N ASP A 38 -12.97 -0.69 -15.97
CA ASP A 38 -13.93 -1.71 -15.53
C ASP A 38 -13.50 -3.12 -15.95
N GLN A 39 -12.97 -3.28 -17.17
CA GLN A 39 -12.37 -4.54 -17.63
C GLN A 39 -11.17 -4.95 -16.78
N ALA A 40 -10.29 -4.00 -16.42
CA ALA A 40 -9.15 -4.27 -15.56
C ALA A 40 -9.60 -4.69 -14.14
N LYS A 41 -10.59 -4.01 -13.56
CA LYS A 41 -11.17 -4.38 -12.25
C LYS A 41 -11.76 -5.79 -12.29
N ALA A 42 -12.47 -6.14 -13.35
CA ALA A 42 -13.04 -7.48 -13.50
C ALA A 42 -11.96 -8.58 -13.53
N LYS A 43 -10.89 -8.36 -14.30
CA LYS A 43 -9.74 -9.29 -14.35
C LYS A 43 -9.04 -9.43 -13.00
N ILE A 44 -8.89 -8.35 -12.26
CA ILE A 44 -8.28 -8.37 -10.91
C ILE A 44 -9.16 -9.18 -9.95
N ARG A 45 -10.48 -8.97 -9.95
CA ARG A 45 -11.41 -9.75 -9.14
C ARG A 45 -11.35 -11.24 -9.45
N GLU A 46 -11.31 -11.59 -10.72
CA GLU A 46 -11.17 -12.97 -11.18
C GLU A 46 -9.84 -13.57 -10.68
N ALA A 47 -8.71 -12.88 -10.90
CA ALA A 47 -7.39 -13.36 -10.49
C ALA A 47 -7.26 -13.54 -8.98
N CYS A 48 -7.95 -12.71 -8.20
CA CYS A 48 -7.95 -12.79 -6.73
C CYS A 48 -9.02 -13.76 -6.18
N GLY A 49 -9.89 -14.30 -7.01
CA GLY A 49 -11.02 -15.11 -6.56
C GLY A 49 -12.00 -14.35 -5.67
N GLN A 50 -12.15 -13.05 -5.86
CA GLN A 50 -12.95 -12.14 -5.03
C GLN A 50 -13.91 -11.33 -5.93
N PRO A 51 -15.02 -11.92 -6.38
CA PRO A 51 -15.91 -11.31 -7.37
C PRO A 51 -16.57 -10.02 -6.91
N ASP A 52 -16.75 -9.85 -5.59
CA ASP A 52 -17.43 -8.70 -4.97
C ASP A 52 -16.46 -7.67 -4.40
N ALA A 53 -15.14 -7.84 -4.60
CA ALA A 53 -14.15 -6.89 -4.06
C ALA A 53 -14.22 -5.55 -4.79
N ASP A 54 -14.11 -4.47 -4.03
CA ASP A 54 -13.85 -3.15 -4.57
C ASP A 54 -12.39 -3.04 -5.04
N VAL A 55 -12.20 -2.50 -6.24
CA VAL A 55 -10.87 -2.31 -6.84
C VAL A 55 -10.68 -0.84 -7.16
N TRP A 56 -9.60 -0.27 -6.62
CA TRP A 56 -9.21 1.12 -6.80
C TRP A 56 -7.83 1.21 -7.42
N PHE A 57 -7.65 2.12 -8.38
CA PHE A 57 -6.35 2.43 -8.98
C PHE A 57 -5.79 3.70 -8.37
N LEU A 58 -4.58 3.60 -7.82
CA LEU A 58 -3.84 4.69 -7.20
C LEU A 58 -2.49 4.86 -7.92
N VAL A 59 -1.86 6.03 -7.77
CA VAL A 59 -0.66 6.37 -8.55
C VAL A 59 0.61 5.64 -8.10
N GLY A 60 0.61 5.05 -6.92
CA GLY A 60 1.78 4.33 -6.41
C GLY A 60 1.59 3.78 -5.01
N GLY A 61 2.58 3.00 -4.53
CA GLY A 61 2.53 2.32 -3.23
C GLY A 61 2.43 3.28 -2.05
N THR A 62 3.16 4.38 -2.06
CA THR A 62 3.12 5.39 -0.99
C THR A 62 1.72 6.00 -0.85
N GLN A 63 1.08 6.39 -1.95
CA GLN A 63 -0.29 6.88 -1.91
C GLN A 63 -1.26 5.79 -1.44
N THR A 64 -1.05 4.56 -1.88
CA THR A 64 -1.88 3.42 -1.46
C THR A 64 -1.80 3.23 0.05
N ASN A 65 -0.60 3.17 0.61
CA ASN A 65 -0.42 3.03 2.06
C ASN A 65 -1.04 4.20 2.83
N GLN A 66 -0.79 5.42 2.39
CA GLN A 66 -1.36 6.61 3.02
C GLN A 66 -2.90 6.56 3.03
N VAL A 67 -3.52 6.36 1.88
CA VAL A 67 -5.00 6.35 1.75
C VAL A 67 -5.62 5.20 2.54
N VAL A 68 -5.04 3.99 2.45
CA VAL A 68 -5.58 2.82 3.17
C VAL A 68 -5.47 3.03 4.67
N ILE A 69 -4.29 3.41 5.17
CA ILE A 69 -4.08 3.62 6.61
C ILE A 69 -5.01 4.71 7.15
N ASP A 70 -5.09 5.85 6.48
CA ASP A 70 -5.95 6.95 6.88
C ASP A 70 -7.45 6.57 6.87
N THR A 71 -7.86 5.72 5.93
CA THR A 71 -9.27 5.30 5.80
C THR A 71 -9.68 4.29 6.87
N ILE A 72 -8.81 3.33 7.22
CA ILE A 72 -9.17 2.22 8.12
C ILE A 72 -8.76 2.47 9.57
N THR A 73 -7.96 3.49 9.83
CA THR A 73 -7.38 3.78 11.15
C THR A 73 -8.02 5.03 11.75
N PRO A 74 -8.47 5.00 13.02
CA PRO A 74 -8.93 6.20 13.70
C PRO A 74 -7.86 7.30 13.70
N ALA A 75 -8.26 8.55 13.58
CA ALA A 75 -7.35 9.71 13.44
C ALA A 75 -6.31 9.84 14.58
N TYR A 76 -6.58 9.24 15.74
CA TYR A 76 -5.68 9.25 16.90
C TYR A 76 -4.79 8.01 16.99
N ALA A 77 -4.93 7.05 16.10
CA ALA A 77 -4.19 5.78 16.17
C ALA A 77 -2.94 5.81 15.30
N GLY A 78 -1.95 5.01 15.69
CA GLY A 78 -0.74 4.79 14.93
C GLY A 78 -0.75 3.48 14.16
N VAL A 79 0.28 3.25 13.37
CA VAL A 79 0.52 2.01 12.62
C VAL A 79 1.85 1.39 13.03
N VAL A 80 1.85 0.09 13.31
CA VAL A 80 3.08 -0.60 13.70
C VAL A 80 3.83 -1.09 12.46
N ALA A 81 5.13 -0.81 12.41
CA ALA A 81 6.02 -1.29 11.38
C ALA A 81 7.35 -1.77 11.98
N VAL A 82 8.08 -2.64 11.27
CA VAL A 82 9.48 -2.88 11.63
C VAL A 82 10.34 -1.68 11.26
N ALA A 83 11.47 -1.48 11.95
CA ALA A 83 12.32 -0.33 11.77
C ALA A 83 12.80 -0.11 10.31
N SER A 84 12.96 -1.18 9.52
CA SER A 84 13.27 -1.12 8.08
C SER A 84 12.05 -1.19 7.17
N GLY A 85 10.85 -1.19 7.73
CA GLY A 85 9.59 -1.26 6.98
C GLY A 85 9.40 -0.06 6.06
N HIS A 86 8.83 -0.28 4.89
CA HIS A 86 8.61 0.76 3.88
C HIS A 86 7.89 2.01 4.46
N PRO A 87 6.83 1.87 5.29
CA PRO A 87 6.17 3.02 5.90
C PRO A 87 7.09 3.89 6.75
N ASN A 88 8.11 3.30 7.37
CA ASN A 88 9.06 4.04 8.22
C ASN A 88 10.20 4.69 7.44
N VAL A 89 10.70 4.07 6.35
CA VAL A 89 11.97 4.49 5.73
C VAL A 89 11.85 5.01 4.31
N HIS A 90 10.76 4.72 3.58
CA HIS A 90 10.66 5.03 2.16
C HIS A 90 9.42 5.83 1.75
N GLU A 91 8.60 6.26 2.69
CA GLU A 91 7.35 6.97 2.38
C GLU A 91 7.40 8.47 2.61
N ALA A 92 8.60 9.02 2.88
CA ALA A 92 8.83 10.46 3.04
C ALA A 92 7.85 11.15 4.04
N GLY A 93 7.43 10.44 5.07
CA GLY A 93 6.49 10.94 6.06
C GLY A 93 5.03 10.99 5.59
N ALA A 94 4.66 10.21 4.58
CA ALA A 94 3.28 10.20 4.06
C ALA A 94 2.25 9.74 5.09
N ILE A 95 2.63 8.80 5.95
CA ILE A 95 1.76 8.29 7.03
C ILE A 95 1.57 9.36 8.11
N GLU A 96 2.65 10.01 8.53
CA GLU A 96 2.62 11.09 9.51
C GLU A 96 1.89 12.34 8.96
N PHE A 97 1.98 12.58 7.66
CA PHE A 97 1.23 13.67 7.01
C PHE A 97 -0.29 13.48 7.12
N SER A 98 -0.78 12.24 7.13
CA SER A 98 -2.20 11.92 7.38
C SER A 98 -2.58 12.01 8.87
N GLY A 99 -1.62 12.29 9.77
CA GLY A 99 -1.86 12.42 11.20
C GLY A 99 -1.61 11.14 12.01
N HIS A 100 -1.17 10.06 11.34
CA HIS A 100 -0.89 8.79 11.99
C HIS A 100 0.59 8.65 12.31
N LYS A 101 0.91 8.15 13.50
CA LYS A 101 2.29 7.90 13.90
C LYS A 101 2.74 6.52 13.45
N VAL A 102 3.93 6.42 12.87
CA VAL A 102 4.58 5.13 12.67
C VAL A 102 5.28 4.70 13.95
N LEU A 103 4.82 3.59 14.52
CA LEU A 103 5.35 2.97 15.73
C LEU A 103 6.27 1.82 15.33
N THR A 104 7.55 1.92 15.65
CA THR A 104 8.52 0.93 15.19
C THR A 104 8.83 -0.12 16.25
N ILE A 105 8.90 -1.37 15.81
CA ILE A 105 9.40 -2.50 16.59
C ILE A 105 10.65 -3.10 15.92
N PRO A 106 11.47 -3.89 16.64
CA PRO A 106 12.61 -4.58 16.08
C PRO A 106 12.25 -5.48 14.89
N GLN A 107 13.24 -5.77 14.07
CA GLN A 107 13.11 -6.72 12.98
C GLN A 107 14.09 -7.87 13.11
N HIS A 108 13.72 -9.05 12.62
CA HIS A 108 14.54 -10.24 12.53
C HIS A 108 14.59 -10.71 11.09
N ASN A 109 15.74 -10.56 10.43
CA ASN A 109 15.90 -10.87 8.99
C ASN A 109 14.84 -10.19 8.09
N GLY A 110 14.52 -8.92 8.38
CA GLY A 110 13.54 -8.14 7.63
C GLY A 110 12.07 -8.48 7.94
N LYS A 111 11.80 -9.29 8.96
CA LYS A 111 10.44 -9.71 9.35
C LYS A 111 10.09 -9.20 10.74
N MET A 112 8.79 -8.98 10.93
CA MET A 112 8.18 -8.73 12.24
C MET A 112 8.03 -10.05 13.00
N ASP A 113 8.41 -10.05 14.28
CA ASP A 113 8.11 -11.18 15.17
C ASP A 113 6.74 -10.98 15.82
N PRO A 114 5.80 -11.92 15.66
CA PRO A 114 4.46 -11.81 16.26
C PRO A 114 4.47 -11.73 17.78
N THR A 115 5.44 -12.36 18.44
CA THR A 115 5.55 -12.34 19.91
C THR A 115 5.98 -10.96 20.39
N GLU A 116 6.96 -10.36 19.73
CA GLU A 116 7.41 -8.99 20.03
C GLU A 116 6.31 -7.96 19.73
N LEU A 117 5.54 -8.15 18.68
CA LEU A 117 4.38 -7.31 18.40
C LEU A 117 3.33 -7.41 19.53
N ASP A 118 3.01 -8.60 19.98
CA ASP A 118 2.06 -8.81 21.07
C ASP A 118 2.55 -8.18 22.39
N GLU A 119 3.83 -8.34 22.70
CA GLU A 119 4.46 -7.71 23.87
C GLU A 119 4.47 -6.20 23.77
N PHE A 120 4.79 -5.65 22.59
CA PHE A 120 4.72 -4.21 22.33
C PHE A 120 3.31 -3.68 22.57
N CYS A 121 2.28 -4.30 22.00
CA CYS A 121 0.88 -3.90 22.20
C CYS A 121 0.46 -3.96 23.66
N LYS A 122 0.81 -5.02 24.38
CA LYS A 122 0.52 -5.16 25.82
C LYS A 122 1.17 -4.06 26.65
N THR A 123 2.44 -3.76 26.40
CA THR A 123 3.19 -2.72 27.11
C THR A 123 2.64 -1.34 26.78
N PHE A 124 2.38 -1.08 25.51
CA PHE A 124 1.83 0.18 25.02
C PHE A 124 0.51 0.55 25.69
N TYR A 125 -0.41 -0.40 25.82
CA TYR A 125 -1.71 -0.18 26.47
C TYR A 125 -1.67 -0.31 28.00
N ALA A 126 -0.61 -0.86 28.57
CA ALA A 126 -0.46 -0.95 30.03
C ALA A 126 -0.16 0.40 30.67
N ASP A 127 0.54 1.29 29.98
CA ASP A 127 0.77 2.66 30.43
C ASP A 127 -0.46 3.52 30.12
N GLY A 128 -1.17 3.93 31.17
CA GLY A 128 -2.39 4.74 31.05
C GLY A 128 -2.21 6.10 30.36
N ASN A 129 -0.96 6.53 30.15
CA ASN A 129 -0.65 7.79 29.46
C ASN A 129 -0.67 7.67 27.93
N TYR A 130 -0.64 6.46 27.38
CA TYR A 130 -0.59 6.20 25.93
C TYR A 130 -1.89 5.65 25.34
N ARG A 131 -2.98 5.67 26.10
CA ARG A 131 -4.27 5.10 25.67
C ARG A 131 -4.95 5.84 24.51
N SER A 132 -4.38 6.93 24.05
CA SER A 132 -4.94 7.78 22.98
C SER A 132 -4.27 7.60 21.63
N GLU A 133 -3.33 6.68 21.49
CA GLU A 133 -2.65 6.42 20.21
C GLU A 133 -3.09 5.10 19.54
#